data_b849f450f6fb63f8d93b2b5219e4a3db
#
_entry.id   b849f450f6fb63f8d93b2b5219e4a3db
#
_cell.length_a   1.000
_cell.length_b   1.000
_cell.length_c   1.000
_cell.angle_alpha   90.00
_cell.angle_beta   90.00
_cell.angle_gamma   90.00
#
_symmetry.space_group_name_H-M   'P 1'
#
loop_
_entity.id
_entity.type
_entity.pdbx_description
1 polymer ?
#
loop_
_entity_poly.entity_id
_entity_poly.type
_entity_poly.pdbx_seq_one_letter_code
_entity_poly.pdbx_strand_id
1 'polypeptide(L)'
;MNTDDLFLNVQYGTLIAEIDVTGISRLGKLKSAIKSEFYSTLSQVDAPQLQLYTDSNKDQLINTWALFSSLPQEYFTQDGSCIVIGVSPPPSRQPTQTDLVPTSAAASSALLDFWTAFTNYPNPLEGNTVVQLPADVFILGKDSIGSSIYIRPCYPKLLEKSLSIVQSADIRHLIILGNPGIGKTYFGYFLLLHLARSGATVVYESGVDQKRYLLTPNGVLEGGKDAFWKILDSSSTFYIVDGSAPVDVDAKTILVTSPRREIWHRFSKGSCDIRYMPVWSKEELHFCRPMLFPNVSGELVESLYLKWGGIARYVLKHALVKEQQDFLDKALEVSNIDSVVESFGKSDTAADASSRLIHISVKDDFHSGPYLFASDYVADKIYSRVYEKNRNNLIKFLSAAEEIGETGQLRGILFEKYAHTVIAKGGSFKIRDLRTGSESTLQLPMDLSTLLFSNNSQVQDATNCYFRPISNTFESVDSFIKPNLLFQMTCAKDHPCRQAGLRNVLEILGNPSKPELYFVVPPDRFACFTRQSYLGVDGRVVLETNTIASVRMLTQFVLTFELSSQ
;
A
#
# COMPACT_ATOMS: atom_id res chain seq x y z
N MET A 1 -10.47 17.90 -35.74
CA MET A 1 -10.98 16.64 -36.29
C MET A 1 -11.77 15.96 -35.19
N ASN A 2 -13.01 15.57 -35.46
CA ASN A 2 -13.78 14.72 -34.56
C ASN A 2 -13.04 13.39 -34.44
N THR A 3 -12.80 12.93 -33.24
CA THR A 3 -11.99 11.75 -32.89
C THR A 3 -12.85 10.48 -32.80
N ASP A 4 -13.97 10.44 -33.44
CA ASP A 4 -14.85 9.28 -33.45
C ASP A 4 -14.47 8.39 -34.65
N ASP A 5 -13.99 7.18 -34.37
CA ASP A 5 -13.64 6.12 -35.31
C ASP A 5 -12.44 6.43 -36.23
N LEU A 6 -11.23 6.52 -35.68
CA LEU A 6 -10.01 6.64 -36.46
C LEU A 6 -9.40 5.25 -36.66
N PHE A 7 -9.33 4.81 -37.91
CA PHE A 7 -8.70 3.54 -38.30
C PHE A 7 -7.41 3.79 -39.08
N LEU A 8 -6.45 2.89 -38.95
CA LEU A 8 -5.17 2.92 -39.65
C LEU A 8 -4.92 1.61 -40.39
N ASN A 9 -4.64 1.69 -41.68
CA ASN A 9 -4.26 0.51 -42.47
C ASN A 9 -2.82 0.12 -42.19
N VAL A 10 -2.61 -1.14 -41.77
CA VAL A 10 -1.30 -1.68 -41.44
C VAL A 10 -1.04 -2.96 -42.23
N GLN A 11 0.15 -3.06 -42.87
CA GLN A 11 0.55 -4.20 -43.67
C GLN A 11 1.73 -4.95 -43.04
N TYR A 12 1.60 -6.26 -42.90
CA TYR A 12 2.69 -7.17 -42.58
C TYR A 12 2.80 -8.29 -43.59
N GLY A 13 3.83 -8.28 -44.43
CA GLY A 13 3.94 -9.17 -45.57
C GLY A 13 2.80 -8.95 -46.57
N THR A 14 2.01 -9.99 -46.83
CA THR A 14 0.81 -9.92 -47.69
C THR A 14 -0.48 -9.65 -46.91
N LEU A 15 -0.41 -9.63 -45.59
CA LEU A 15 -1.58 -9.39 -44.72
C LEU A 15 -1.77 -7.88 -44.48
N ILE A 16 -2.98 -7.41 -44.67
CA ILE A 16 -3.39 -6.03 -44.38
C ILE A 16 -4.49 -6.10 -43.31
N ALA A 17 -4.39 -5.29 -42.29
CA ALA A 17 -5.41 -5.13 -41.27
C ALA A 17 -5.69 -3.64 -41.02
N GLU A 18 -6.94 -3.35 -40.73
CA GLU A 18 -7.39 -2.04 -40.29
C GLU A 18 -7.38 -2.04 -38.74
N ILE A 19 -6.63 -1.14 -38.12
CA ILE A 19 -6.45 -1.08 -36.69
C ILE A 19 -7.16 0.15 -36.15
N ASP A 20 -8.05 -0.06 -35.17
CA ASP A 20 -8.66 1.03 -34.43
C ASP A 20 -7.58 1.73 -33.59
N VAL A 21 -7.37 2.99 -33.88
CA VAL A 21 -6.39 3.84 -33.20
C VAL A 21 -7.04 4.91 -32.33
N THR A 22 -8.33 4.79 -32.07
CA THR A 22 -9.08 5.71 -31.20
C THR A 22 -8.43 5.78 -29.81
N GLY A 23 -8.08 6.97 -29.37
CA GLY A 23 -7.39 7.20 -28.09
C GLY A 23 -5.88 6.87 -28.06
N ILE A 24 -5.28 6.44 -29.18
CA ILE A 24 -3.82 6.28 -29.27
C ILE A 24 -3.20 7.60 -29.71
N SER A 25 -2.46 8.25 -28.81
CA SER A 25 -1.84 9.56 -29.09
C SER A 25 -0.41 9.49 -29.64
N ARG A 26 0.27 8.34 -29.54
CA ARG A 26 1.66 8.16 -29.97
C ARG A 26 1.85 6.84 -30.73
N LEU A 27 2.66 6.88 -31.79
CA LEU A 27 3.01 5.72 -32.62
C LEU A 27 3.65 4.56 -31.84
N GLY A 28 4.33 4.85 -30.71
CA GLY A 28 4.86 3.80 -29.84
C GLY A 28 3.79 2.88 -29.24
N LYS A 29 2.59 3.38 -28.95
CA LYS A 29 1.44 2.59 -28.46
C LYS A 29 0.80 1.76 -29.59
N LEU A 30 0.94 2.20 -30.84
CA LEU A 30 0.45 1.49 -32.00
C LEU A 30 1.10 0.11 -32.15
N LYS A 31 2.36 -0.05 -31.79
CA LYS A 31 3.07 -1.34 -31.88
C LYS A 31 2.39 -2.45 -31.07
N SER A 32 1.82 -2.11 -29.91
CA SER A 32 1.09 -3.08 -29.07
C SER A 32 -0.26 -3.44 -29.69
N ALA A 33 -0.97 -2.48 -30.29
CA ALA A 33 -2.22 -2.73 -31.00
C ALA A 33 -1.98 -3.60 -32.24
N ILE A 34 -0.92 -3.31 -33.01
CA ILE A 34 -0.49 -4.12 -34.16
C ILE A 34 -0.19 -5.56 -33.74
N LYS A 35 0.57 -5.76 -32.66
CA LYS A 35 0.88 -7.11 -32.15
C LYS A 35 -0.39 -7.87 -31.75
N SER A 36 -1.38 -7.19 -31.19
CA SER A 36 -2.66 -7.79 -30.83
C SER A 36 -3.43 -8.26 -32.06
N GLU A 37 -3.50 -7.44 -33.09
CA GLU A 37 -4.24 -7.76 -34.33
C GLU A 37 -3.57 -8.88 -35.14
N PHE A 38 -2.25 -8.84 -35.25
CA PHE A 38 -1.47 -9.87 -35.93
C PHE A 38 -0.94 -10.97 -35.00
N TYR A 39 -1.67 -11.27 -33.89
CA TYR A 39 -1.18 -12.17 -32.84
C TYR A 39 -0.71 -13.54 -33.36
N SER A 40 -1.43 -14.16 -34.27
CA SER A 40 -1.06 -15.47 -34.82
C SER A 40 0.29 -15.47 -35.57
N THR A 41 0.65 -14.34 -36.17
CA THR A 41 1.86 -14.20 -36.98
C THR A 41 3.02 -13.55 -36.22
N LEU A 42 2.71 -12.67 -35.24
CA LEU A 42 3.69 -11.92 -34.48
C LEU A 42 3.82 -12.40 -33.00
N SER A 43 3.31 -13.61 -32.70
CA SER A 43 3.33 -14.16 -31.32
C SER A 43 4.74 -14.28 -30.73
N GLN A 44 5.74 -14.52 -31.56
CA GLN A 44 7.15 -14.66 -31.17
C GLN A 44 7.96 -13.36 -31.25
N VAL A 45 7.33 -12.25 -31.64
CA VAL A 45 7.99 -10.95 -31.82
C VAL A 45 7.54 -10.00 -30.72
N ASP A 46 8.46 -9.40 -30.00
CA ASP A 46 8.12 -8.39 -29.00
C ASP A 46 7.77 -7.05 -29.64
N ALA A 47 6.79 -6.33 -29.06
CA ALA A 47 6.34 -5.05 -29.60
C ALA A 47 7.47 -4.02 -29.86
N PRO A 48 8.53 -3.92 -29.04
CA PRO A 48 9.69 -3.08 -29.34
C PRO A 48 10.47 -3.48 -30.62
N GLN A 49 10.44 -4.75 -31.02
CA GLN A 49 11.11 -5.24 -32.22
C GLN A 49 10.40 -4.88 -33.54
N LEU A 50 9.14 -4.43 -33.43
CA LEU A 50 8.39 -3.98 -34.58
C LEU A 50 8.92 -2.61 -35.06
N GLN A 51 9.23 -2.52 -36.32
CA GLN A 51 9.57 -1.28 -37.03
C GLN A 51 8.43 -0.88 -37.94
N LEU A 52 8.08 0.39 -37.96
CA LEU A 52 6.99 0.92 -38.77
C LEU A 52 7.58 1.79 -39.90
N TYR A 53 7.14 1.56 -41.13
CA TYR A 53 7.63 2.24 -42.33
C TYR A 53 6.47 2.88 -43.07
N THR A 54 6.74 3.98 -43.76
CA THR A 54 5.76 4.65 -44.63
C THR A 54 5.66 4.07 -46.02
N ASP A 55 6.55 3.17 -46.37
CA ASP A 55 6.62 2.59 -47.71
C ASP A 55 6.94 1.08 -47.69
N SER A 56 6.55 0.37 -48.75
CA SER A 56 6.73 -1.07 -48.90
C SER A 56 8.20 -1.50 -49.08
N ASN A 57 9.07 -0.59 -49.47
CA ASN A 57 10.51 -0.86 -49.63
C ASN A 57 11.23 -0.76 -48.27
N LYS A 58 10.56 -0.26 -47.25
CA LYS A 58 11.09 -0.07 -45.89
C LYS A 58 12.27 0.91 -45.80
N ASP A 59 12.26 1.92 -46.66
CA ASP A 59 13.32 2.93 -46.70
C ASP A 59 13.09 4.08 -45.72
N GLN A 60 11.84 4.33 -45.36
CA GLN A 60 11.48 5.44 -44.45
C GLN A 60 10.90 4.93 -43.13
N LEU A 61 11.75 4.82 -42.12
CA LEU A 61 11.37 4.43 -40.76
C LEU A 61 10.60 5.52 -40.06
N ILE A 62 9.43 5.19 -39.52
CA ILE A 62 8.62 6.12 -38.71
C ILE A 62 9.18 6.22 -37.28
N ASN A 63 9.46 7.42 -36.85
CA ASN A 63 9.88 7.64 -35.47
C ASN A 63 8.76 7.32 -34.47
N THR A 64 8.97 6.32 -33.62
CA THR A 64 7.99 5.84 -32.65
C THR A 64 7.61 6.85 -31.55
N TRP A 65 8.32 7.95 -31.44
CA TRP A 65 8.01 9.06 -30.55
C TRP A 65 7.15 10.16 -31.21
N ALA A 66 6.93 10.05 -32.54
CA ALA A 66 6.09 11.01 -33.23
C ALA A 66 4.60 10.87 -32.78
N LEU A 67 3.89 12.00 -32.88
CA LEU A 67 2.44 12.02 -32.64
C LEU A 67 1.71 11.58 -33.92
N PHE A 68 0.52 11.00 -33.76
CA PHE A 68 -0.36 10.63 -34.89
C PHE A 68 -0.64 11.82 -35.83
N SER A 69 -0.74 13.03 -35.28
CA SER A 69 -0.93 14.26 -36.06
C SER A 69 0.20 14.59 -37.04
N SER A 70 1.34 13.92 -36.93
CA SER A 70 2.46 14.08 -37.88
C SER A 70 2.42 13.13 -39.06
N LEU A 71 1.49 12.17 -39.07
CA LEU A 71 1.29 11.28 -40.21
C LEU A 71 0.40 11.96 -41.28
N PRO A 72 0.69 11.73 -42.59
CA PRO A 72 -0.19 12.18 -43.66
C PRO A 72 -1.59 11.60 -43.56
N GLN A 73 -2.59 12.38 -43.96
CA GLN A 73 -4.01 11.98 -43.88
C GLN A 73 -4.37 10.72 -44.68
N GLU A 74 -3.61 10.44 -45.74
CA GLU A 74 -3.79 9.26 -46.61
C GLU A 74 -3.69 7.92 -45.88
N TYR A 75 -3.04 7.85 -44.72
CA TYR A 75 -2.96 6.62 -43.91
C TYR A 75 -4.25 6.33 -43.10
N PHE A 76 -5.15 7.29 -43.04
CA PHE A 76 -6.42 7.19 -42.25
C PHE A 76 -7.66 7.10 -43.15
N THR A 77 -7.49 6.70 -44.42
CA THR A 77 -8.61 6.54 -45.37
C THR A 77 -8.69 5.08 -45.82
N GLN A 78 -9.90 4.58 -46.12
CA GLN A 78 -10.18 3.18 -46.47
C GLN A 78 -9.37 2.66 -47.70
N ASP A 79 -9.05 3.54 -48.65
CA ASP A 79 -8.26 3.23 -49.82
C ASP A 79 -6.84 3.84 -49.77
N GLY A 80 -6.40 4.20 -48.56
CA GLY A 80 -5.15 4.92 -48.38
C GLY A 80 -3.91 4.07 -48.27
N SER A 81 -2.77 4.74 -48.12
CA SER A 81 -1.46 4.10 -47.97
C SER A 81 -1.40 3.30 -46.65
N CYS A 82 -0.77 2.14 -46.66
CA CYS A 82 -0.56 1.30 -45.50
C CYS A 82 0.77 1.63 -44.79
N ILE A 83 0.75 1.63 -43.45
CA ILE A 83 1.99 1.54 -42.67
C ILE A 83 2.52 0.11 -42.79
N VAL A 84 3.76 -0.05 -43.25
CA VAL A 84 4.39 -1.34 -43.43
C VAL A 84 5.16 -1.74 -42.15
N ILE A 85 4.92 -2.96 -41.70
CA ILE A 85 5.62 -3.54 -40.55
C ILE A 85 6.89 -4.25 -41.01
N GLY A 86 8.01 -3.87 -40.44
CA GLY A 86 9.24 -4.65 -40.46
C GLY A 86 9.47 -5.29 -39.09
N VAL A 87 10.03 -6.48 -39.05
CA VAL A 87 10.57 -7.10 -37.86
C VAL A 87 12.08 -7.01 -37.94
N SER A 88 12.71 -6.33 -36.99
CA SER A 88 14.17 -6.40 -36.87
C SER A 88 14.53 -7.85 -36.59
N PRO A 89 15.38 -8.51 -37.41
CA PRO A 89 15.87 -9.81 -37.02
C PRO A 89 16.53 -9.71 -35.64
N PRO A 90 16.40 -10.72 -34.79
CA PRO A 90 17.24 -10.79 -33.63
C PRO A 90 18.68 -10.68 -34.12
N PRO A 91 19.56 -9.92 -33.48
CA PRO A 91 20.94 -9.77 -33.90
C PRO A 91 21.52 -11.17 -34.12
N SER A 92 21.82 -11.51 -35.36
CA SER A 92 22.40 -12.80 -35.75
C SER A 92 23.79 -12.88 -35.14
N ARG A 93 23.90 -13.52 -33.99
CA ARG A 93 25.18 -13.93 -33.40
C ARG A 93 25.70 -15.13 -34.23
N GLN A 94 26.56 -14.88 -35.19
CA GLN A 94 27.56 -15.88 -35.52
C GLN A 94 28.58 -15.92 -34.37
N PRO A 95 28.89 -17.07 -33.80
CA PRO A 95 29.89 -17.16 -32.73
C PRO A 95 31.28 -17.04 -33.33
N THR A 96 31.84 -15.87 -33.32
CA THR A 96 33.29 -15.71 -33.43
C THR A 96 33.89 -15.99 -32.06
N GLN A 97 34.92 -16.82 -32.04
CA GLN A 97 35.59 -17.37 -30.83
C GLN A 97 36.27 -16.34 -29.91
N THR A 98 35.97 -15.04 -30.06
CA THR A 98 36.52 -13.91 -29.28
C THR A 98 35.49 -13.15 -28.44
N ASP A 99 34.20 -13.54 -28.43
CA ASP A 99 33.12 -12.79 -27.75
C ASP A 99 32.70 -13.44 -26.43
N LEU A 100 33.62 -14.04 -25.70
CA LEU A 100 33.37 -14.61 -24.37
C LEU A 100 33.83 -13.68 -23.21
N VAL A 101 33.82 -12.39 -23.41
CA VAL A 101 33.91 -11.43 -22.31
C VAL A 101 32.57 -10.71 -22.20
N PRO A 102 31.74 -10.98 -21.18
CA PRO A 102 30.61 -10.11 -20.86
C PRO A 102 31.20 -8.72 -20.63
N THR A 103 30.53 -7.68 -21.12
CA THR A 103 30.84 -6.27 -20.82
C THR A 103 30.61 -5.97 -19.33
N SER A 104 31.29 -6.66 -18.43
CA SER A 104 31.43 -6.30 -17.04
C SER A 104 32.65 -5.39 -16.96
N ALA A 105 32.43 -4.10 -16.78
CA ALA A 105 33.51 -3.20 -16.44
C ALA A 105 34.06 -3.59 -15.06
N ALA A 106 35.37 -3.48 -14.88
CA ALA A 106 35.94 -3.55 -13.54
C ALA A 106 35.20 -2.54 -12.66
N ALA A 107 34.75 -2.98 -11.48
CA ALA A 107 34.04 -2.12 -10.56
C ALA A 107 34.85 -0.88 -10.20
N SER A 108 34.17 0.23 -9.94
CA SER A 108 34.82 1.42 -9.38
C SER A 108 35.44 1.09 -8.03
N SER A 109 36.55 1.77 -7.67
CA SER A 109 37.15 1.63 -6.35
C SER A 109 36.13 1.88 -5.23
N ALA A 110 35.23 2.83 -5.41
CA ALA A 110 34.16 3.15 -4.46
C ALA A 110 33.20 1.97 -4.20
N LEU A 111 32.88 1.16 -5.22
CA LEU A 111 32.06 -0.04 -5.03
C LEU A 111 32.82 -1.13 -4.27
N LEU A 112 34.12 -1.27 -4.52
CA LEU A 112 34.97 -2.21 -3.81
C LEU A 112 35.11 -1.80 -2.34
N ASP A 113 35.36 -0.52 -2.06
CA ASP A 113 35.45 0.02 -0.70
C ASP A 113 34.15 -0.21 0.09
N PHE A 114 33.00 0.04 -0.54
CA PHE A 114 31.69 -0.28 0.04
C PHE A 114 31.56 -1.75 0.40
N TRP A 115 31.87 -2.66 -0.53
CA TRP A 115 31.72 -4.10 -0.28
C TRP A 115 32.69 -4.60 0.78
N THR A 116 33.92 -4.09 0.79
CA THR A 116 34.92 -4.38 1.81
C THR A 116 34.45 -3.91 3.20
N ALA A 117 33.85 -2.72 3.28
CA ALA A 117 33.31 -2.21 4.54
C ALA A 117 32.12 -3.07 5.05
N PHE A 118 31.27 -3.58 4.16
CA PHE A 118 30.18 -4.49 4.53
C PHE A 118 30.71 -5.85 5.01
N THR A 119 31.66 -6.43 4.29
CA THR A 119 32.28 -7.73 4.65
C THR A 119 32.92 -7.67 6.01
N ASN A 120 33.61 -6.59 6.34
CA ASN A 120 34.35 -6.40 7.59
C ASN A 120 33.54 -5.67 8.68
N TYR A 121 32.26 -5.41 8.51
CA TYR A 121 31.45 -4.70 9.50
C TYR A 121 31.38 -5.49 10.82
N PRO A 122 31.91 -4.94 11.95
CA PRO A 122 32.15 -5.72 13.15
C PRO A 122 30.96 -5.87 14.09
N ASN A 123 30.00 -4.90 14.05
CA ASN A 123 28.98 -4.80 15.07
C ASN A 123 27.81 -5.76 14.86
N PRO A 124 27.08 -6.14 15.90
CA PRO A 124 25.83 -6.89 15.78
C PRO A 124 24.79 -6.13 14.91
N LEU A 125 23.92 -6.89 14.23
CA LEU A 125 22.86 -6.34 13.36
C LEU A 125 21.54 -6.33 14.13
N GLU A 126 21.44 -5.47 15.14
CA GLU A 126 20.30 -5.38 16.04
C GLU A 126 19.33 -4.27 15.59
N GLY A 127 18.05 -4.46 15.88
CA GLY A 127 17.04 -3.41 15.67
C GLY A 127 17.33 -2.17 16.52
N ASN A 128 16.90 -1.01 16.03
CA ASN A 128 17.15 0.30 16.65
C ASN A 128 18.63 0.71 16.70
N THR A 129 19.45 0.20 15.79
CA THR A 129 20.84 0.64 15.64
C THR A 129 21.08 1.27 14.28
N VAL A 130 22.16 2.03 14.17
CA VAL A 130 22.63 2.61 12.91
C VAL A 130 23.92 1.96 12.48
N VAL A 131 23.93 1.38 11.30
CA VAL A 131 25.14 0.99 10.59
C VAL A 131 25.72 2.26 9.99
N GLN A 132 26.91 2.66 10.43
CA GLN A 132 27.67 3.77 9.86
C GLN A 132 28.87 3.21 9.12
N LEU A 133 28.99 3.52 7.83
CA LEU A 133 30.15 3.20 7.03
C LEU A 133 31.32 4.15 7.37
N PRO A 134 32.59 3.73 7.08
CA PRO A 134 33.75 4.62 7.22
C PRO A 134 33.61 5.92 6.44
N ALA A 135 34.42 6.91 6.78
CA ALA A 135 34.46 8.17 6.04
C ALA A 135 34.72 7.90 4.55
N ASP A 136 34.04 8.67 3.70
CA ASP A 136 34.13 8.60 2.23
C ASP A 136 33.70 7.26 1.59
N VAL A 137 33.11 6.35 2.39
CA VAL A 137 32.50 5.11 1.90
C VAL A 137 31.00 5.24 1.87
N PHE A 138 30.40 5.04 0.69
CA PHE A 138 28.98 5.19 0.46
C PHE A 138 28.35 3.87 0.00
N ILE A 139 27.08 3.68 0.29
CA ILE A 139 26.33 2.49 -0.12
C ILE A 139 26.36 2.35 -1.64
N LEU A 140 26.73 1.17 -2.15
CA LEU A 140 26.97 0.89 -3.57
C LEU A 140 27.98 1.84 -4.24
N GLY A 141 28.87 2.46 -3.46
CA GLY A 141 29.83 3.45 -3.94
C GLY A 141 29.19 4.77 -4.40
N LYS A 142 27.97 5.09 -3.95
CA LYS A 142 27.18 6.25 -4.40
C LYS A 142 26.89 7.22 -3.26
N ASP A 143 27.49 8.40 -3.32
CA ASP A 143 27.28 9.49 -2.36
C ASP A 143 25.78 9.85 -2.20
N SER A 144 25.02 9.85 -3.28
CA SER A 144 23.59 10.14 -3.27
C SER A 144 22.72 9.19 -2.43
N ILE A 145 23.21 7.99 -2.13
CA ILE A 145 22.53 7.02 -1.25
C ILE A 145 22.91 7.27 0.22
N GLY A 146 24.11 7.79 0.47
CA GLY A 146 24.65 8.05 1.79
C GLY A 146 25.46 6.87 2.34
N SER A 147 25.88 7.01 3.61
CA SER A 147 26.79 6.11 4.31
C SER A 147 26.17 5.45 5.54
N SER A 148 24.87 5.58 5.76
CA SER A 148 24.22 5.13 6.98
C SER A 148 22.97 4.30 6.71
N ILE A 149 22.76 3.23 7.50
CA ILE A 149 21.54 2.41 7.47
C ILE A 149 20.98 2.32 8.88
N TYR A 150 19.76 2.80 9.10
CA TYR A 150 19.03 2.52 10.31
C TYR A 150 18.40 1.12 10.22
N ILE A 151 18.76 0.24 11.15
CA ILE A 151 18.19 -1.10 11.26
C ILE A 151 16.88 -0.98 12.03
N ARG A 152 15.74 -1.09 11.31
CA ARG A 152 14.42 -1.10 11.92
C ARG A 152 14.22 -2.34 12.81
N PRO A 153 13.42 -2.26 13.91
CA PRO A 153 13.11 -3.41 14.76
C PRO A 153 12.56 -4.64 14.00
N CYS A 154 11.87 -4.41 12.88
CA CYS A 154 11.33 -5.50 12.05
C CYS A 154 12.38 -6.17 11.16
N TYR A 155 13.53 -5.52 10.87
CA TYR A 155 14.51 -6.03 9.91
C TYR A 155 15.14 -7.37 10.30
N PRO A 156 15.61 -7.57 11.55
CA PRO A 156 16.20 -8.86 11.94
C PRO A 156 15.22 -10.03 11.77
N LYS A 157 13.99 -9.88 12.23
CA LYS A 157 12.96 -10.93 12.09
C LYS A 157 12.56 -11.17 10.63
N LEU A 158 12.43 -10.09 9.83
CA LEU A 158 12.12 -10.20 8.40
C LEU A 158 13.29 -10.84 7.63
N LEU A 159 14.54 -10.56 7.99
CA LEU A 159 15.73 -11.22 7.46
C LEU A 159 15.71 -12.72 7.73
N GLU A 160 15.55 -13.13 8.99
CA GLU A 160 15.47 -14.53 9.40
C GLU A 160 14.38 -15.26 8.59
N LYS A 161 13.19 -14.67 8.51
CA LYS A 161 12.06 -15.22 7.74
C LYS A 161 12.38 -15.31 6.24
N SER A 162 13.00 -14.27 5.69
CA SER A 162 13.36 -14.23 4.26
C SER A 162 14.36 -15.34 3.92
N LEU A 163 15.40 -15.49 4.72
CA LEU A 163 16.40 -16.53 4.50
C LEU A 163 15.82 -17.94 4.69
N SER A 164 14.97 -18.16 5.70
CA SER A 164 14.34 -19.46 5.92
C SER A 164 13.46 -19.88 4.72
N ILE A 165 12.81 -18.93 4.06
CA ILE A 165 11.96 -19.18 2.88
C ILE A 165 12.83 -19.56 1.68
N VAL A 166 13.80 -18.69 1.29
CA VAL A 166 14.57 -18.90 0.06
C VAL A 166 15.63 -20.02 0.17
N GLN A 167 15.89 -20.51 1.38
CA GLN A 167 16.76 -21.67 1.63
C GLN A 167 15.97 -22.99 1.72
N SER A 168 14.65 -22.93 1.69
CA SER A 168 13.84 -24.17 1.67
C SER A 168 13.98 -24.88 0.32
N ALA A 169 13.71 -26.19 0.31
CA ALA A 169 13.79 -26.99 -0.93
C ALA A 169 12.67 -26.63 -1.92
N ASP A 170 11.52 -26.15 -1.41
CA ASP A 170 10.30 -26.00 -2.18
C ASP A 170 10.11 -24.57 -2.72
N ILE A 171 10.67 -23.55 -2.04
CA ILE A 171 10.44 -22.13 -2.37
C ILE A 171 11.78 -21.42 -2.46
N ARG A 172 12.17 -21.00 -3.67
CA ARG A 172 13.43 -20.29 -3.91
C ARG A 172 13.25 -18.78 -4.08
N HIS A 173 12.02 -18.32 -4.19
CA HIS A 173 11.70 -16.94 -4.55
C HIS A 173 10.82 -16.31 -3.47
N LEU A 174 11.17 -15.09 -3.10
CA LEU A 174 10.45 -14.29 -2.12
C LEU A 174 10.19 -12.90 -2.66
N ILE A 175 8.97 -12.43 -2.48
CA ILE A 175 8.59 -11.04 -2.75
C ILE A 175 8.32 -10.35 -1.42
N ILE A 176 8.95 -9.20 -1.19
CA ILE A 176 8.69 -8.33 -0.05
C ILE A 176 8.02 -7.07 -0.53
N LEU A 177 6.74 -6.97 -0.23
CA LEU A 177 5.88 -5.83 -0.55
C LEU A 177 5.77 -4.86 0.63
N GLY A 178 5.24 -3.68 0.38
CA GLY A 178 4.91 -2.69 1.41
C GLY A 178 4.76 -1.29 0.82
N ASN A 179 4.17 -0.38 1.57
CA ASN A 179 3.90 0.99 1.13
C ASN A 179 5.17 1.68 0.61
N PRO A 180 5.07 2.56 -0.41
CA PRO A 180 6.20 3.35 -0.87
C PRO A 180 6.76 4.24 0.23
N GLY A 181 8.08 4.32 0.35
CA GLY A 181 8.74 5.24 1.30
C GLY A 181 8.92 4.72 2.73
N ILE A 182 8.71 3.43 2.99
CA ILE A 182 8.90 2.81 4.32
C ILE A 182 10.30 2.19 4.54
N GLY A 183 11.21 2.26 3.55
CA GLY A 183 12.59 1.77 3.72
C GLY A 183 12.88 0.38 3.12
N LYS A 184 12.06 -0.13 2.18
CA LYS A 184 12.30 -1.44 1.55
C LYS A 184 13.69 -1.57 0.90
N THR A 185 14.14 -0.56 0.16
CA THR A 185 15.49 -0.48 -0.41
C THR A 185 16.57 -0.59 0.68
N TYR A 186 16.36 0.07 1.83
CA TYR A 186 17.29 -0.05 2.98
C TYR A 186 17.28 -1.43 3.62
N PHE A 187 16.15 -2.14 3.59
CA PHE A 187 16.12 -3.56 3.93
C PHE A 187 16.94 -4.40 2.92
N GLY A 188 16.88 -4.07 1.63
CA GLY A 188 17.76 -4.66 0.61
C GLY A 188 19.25 -4.48 0.95
N TYR A 189 19.66 -3.28 1.38
CA TYR A 189 21.03 -3.03 1.82
C TYR A 189 21.38 -3.76 3.12
N PHE A 190 20.44 -3.91 4.04
CA PHE A 190 20.61 -4.72 5.24
C PHE A 190 20.79 -6.21 4.91
N LEU A 191 20.04 -6.74 3.93
CA LEU A 191 20.27 -8.08 3.37
C LEU A 191 21.70 -8.21 2.79
N LEU A 192 22.13 -7.23 1.98
CA LEU A 192 23.49 -7.21 1.43
C LEU A 192 24.55 -7.26 2.53
N LEU A 193 24.38 -6.48 3.60
CA LEU A 193 25.31 -6.48 4.73
C LEU A 193 25.39 -7.85 5.41
N HIS A 194 24.27 -8.50 5.64
CA HIS A 194 24.23 -9.84 6.21
C HIS A 194 24.92 -10.87 5.30
N LEU A 195 24.62 -10.83 4.00
CA LEU A 195 25.19 -11.75 3.02
C LEU A 195 26.68 -11.51 2.78
N ALA A 196 27.16 -10.26 2.82
CA ALA A 196 28.59 -9.91 2.77
C ALA A 196 29.36 -10.58 3.91
N ARG A 197 28.86 -10.45 5.14
CA ARG A 197 29.48 -11.05 6.34
C ARG A 197 29.47 -12.57 6.34
N SER A 198 28.51 -13.19 5.65
CA SER A 198 28.44 -14.65 5.48
C SER A 198 29.30 -15.18 4.32
N GLY A 199 29.97 -14.31 3.57
CA GLY A 199 30.79 -14.69 2.42
C GLY A 199 29.95 -15.21 1.24
N ALA A 200 28.70 -14.80 1.11
CA ALA A 200 27.82 -15.25 0.03
C ALA A 200 28.14 -14.56 -1.30
N THR A 201 27.84 -15.24 -2.40
CA THR A 201 27.78 -14.64 -3.74
C THR A 201 26.43 -14.00 -3.94
N VAL A 202 26.41 -12.70 -4.27
CA VAL A 202 25.18 -11.93 -4.44
C VAL A 202 25.20 -11.20 -5.78
N VAL A 203 24.09 -11.28 -6.51
CA VAL A 203 23.79 -10.35 -7.61
C VAL A 203 22.73 -9.39 -7.09
N TYR A 204 23.04 -8.10 -7.03
CA TYR A 204 22.09 -7.05 -6.68
C TYR A 204 21.67 -6.29 -7.92
N GLU A 205 20.38 -6.20 -8.19
CA GLU A 205 19.81 -5.42 -9.30
C GLU A 205 19.05 -4.22 -8.77
N SER A 206 19.47 -3.03 -9.23
CA SER A 206 18.83 -1.76 -8.89
C SER A 206 17.87 -1.33 -10.00
N GLY A 207 16.60 -1.17 -9.67
CA GLY A 207 15.60 -0.67 -10.61
C GLY A 207 15.75 0.81 -10.96
N VAL A 208 16.52 1.57 -10.20
CA VAL A 208 16.71 3.02 -10.42
C VAL A 208 17.71 3.27 -11.55
N ASP A 209 18.86 2.64 -11.51
CA ASP A 209 19.95 2.82 -12.50
C ASP A 209 20.05 1.67 -13.49
N GLN A 210 19.20 0.67 -13.36
CA GLN A 210 19.10 -0.50 -14.25
C GLN A 210 20.43 -1.26 -14.41
N LYS A 211 21.21 -1.30 -13.32
CA LYS A 211 22.51 -2.00 -13.26
C LYS A 211 22.39 -3.23 -12.39
N ARG A 212 23.24 -4.23 -12.68
CA ARG A 212 23.52 -5.37 -11.82
C ARG A 212 24.93 -5.25 -11.24
N TYR A 213 25.02 -5.58 -9.96
CA TYR A 213 26.26 -5.63 -9.20
C TYR A 213 26.49 -7.07 -8.77
N LEU A 214 27.59 -7.67 -9.22
CA LEU A 214 28.06 -8.95 -8.71
C LEU A 214 29.00 -8.69 -7.54
N LEU A 215 28.62 -9.17 -6.38
CA LEU A 215 29.26 -8.94 -5.09
C LEU A 215 29.68 -10.30 -4.53
N THR A 216 30.99 -10.55 -4.44
CA THR A 216 31.55 -11.83 -4.00
C THR A 216 32.65 -11.61 -2.96
N PRO A 217 33.06 -12.65 -2.20
CA PRO A 217 34.19 -12.55 -1.29
C PRO A 217 35.51 -12.16 -2.00
N ASN A 218 35.62 -12.47 -3.30
CA ASN A 218 36.85 -12.29 -4.07
C ASN A 218 36.88 -10.98 -4.88
N GLY A 219 35.82 -10.20 -4.86
CA GLY A 219 35.74 -8.95 -5.59
C GLY A 219 34.34 -8.60 -6.05
N VAL A 220 34.25 -7.47 -6.73
CA VAL A 220 32.98 -6.87 -7.19
C VAL A 220 33.06 -6.52 -8.67
N LEU A 221 31.94 -6.71 -9.39
CA LEU A 221 31.80 -6.32 -10.79
C LEU A 221 30.48 -5.58 -10.98
N GLU A 222 30.41 -4.66 -11.93
CA GLU A 222 29.15 -4.07 -12.37
C GLU A 222 28.86 -4.36 -13.84
N GLY A 223 27.58 -4.44 -14.17
CA GLY A 223 27.13 -4.68 -15.53
C GLY A 223 25.70 -4.20 -15.79
N GLY A 224 25.28 -4.26 -17.02
CA GLY A 224 23.90 -4.00 -17.42
C GLY A 224 22.92 -5.09 -16.96
N LYS A 225 21.64 -4.92 -17.32
CA LYS A 225 20.56 -5.89 -16.99
C LYS A 225 20.82 -7.31 -17.51
N ASP A 226 21.59 -7.47 -18.55
CA ASP A 226 21.91 -8.76 -19.16
C ASP A 226 23.22 -9.36 -18.63
N ALA A 227 23.82 -8.76 -17.58
CA ALA A 227 25.04 -9.28 -17.00
C ALA A 227 24.76 -10.44 -16.03
N PHE A 228 25.78 -11.29 -15.83
CA PHE A 228 25.88 -12.31 -14.78
C PHE A 228 24.89 -13.48 -14.89
N TRP A 229 24.35 -13.80 -16.07
CA TRP A 229 23.40 -14.91 -16.27
C TRP A 229 23.93 -16.25 -15.76
N LYS A 230 25.17 -16.61 -16.08
CA LYS A 230 25.77 -17.86 -15.59
C LYS A 230 25.88 -17.95 -14.07
N ILE A 231 25.98 -16.81 -13.39
CA ILE A 231 26.00 -16.75 -11.93
C ILE A 231 24.58 -16.91 -11.39
N LEU A 232 23.59 -16.34 -12.07
CA LEU A 232 22.18 -16.44 -11.69
C LEU A 232 21.58 -17.84 -11.94
N ASP A 233 22.17 -18.66 -12.79
CA ASP A 233 21.79 -20.07 -12.98
C ASP A 233 22.25 -20.98 -11.82
N SER A 234 22.94 -20.42 -10.82
CA SER A 234 23.39 -21.18 -9.66
C SER A 234 22.46 -20.99 -8.47
N SER A 235 21.90 -22.09 -7.94
CA SER A 235 21.07 -22.10 -6.75
C SER A 235 21.80 -21.72 -5.44
N SER A 236 23.14 -21.61 -5.47
CA SER A 236 23.94 -21.09 -4.35
C SER A 236 24.00 -19.56 -4.32
N THR A 237 23.69 -18.89 -5.43
CA THR A 237 23.71 -17.43 -5.56
C THR A 237 22.45 -16.80 -4.97
N PHE A 238 22.59 -15.65 -4.32
CA PHE A 238 21.49 -14.79 -3.94
C PHE A 238 21.27 -13.72 -5.03
N TYR A 239 20.03 -13.55 -5.45
CA TYR A 239 19.64 -12.50 -6.38
C TYR A 239 18.68 -11.54 -5.68
N ILE A 240 19.15 -10.33 -5.38
CA ILE A 240 18.34 -9.29 -4.71
C ILE A 240 17.96 -8.25 -5.75
N VAL A 241 16.65 -8.05 -5.91
CA VAL A 241 16.10 -7.12 -6.91
C VAL A 241 15.32 -6.02 -6.19
N ASP A 242 15.70 -4.76 -6.44
CA ASP A 242 15.05 -3.60 -5.83
C ASP A 242 14.25 -2.80 -6.88
N GLY A 243 12.92 -2.91 -6.82
CA GLY A 243 12.00 -2.06 -7.57
C GLY A 243 11.88 -2.33 -9.08
N SER A 244 12.49 -3.37 -9.61
CA SER A 244 12.33 -3.85 -10.99
C SER A 244 11.75 -5.25 -11.03
N ALA A 245 11.20 -5.66 -12.20
CA ALA A 245 10.73 -7.03 -12.37
C ALA A 245 11.93 -7.98 -12.48
N PRO A 246 12.04 -9.00 -11.60
CA PRO A 246 13.14 -9.95 -11.65
C PRO A 246 13.04 -10.84 -12.87
N VAL A 247 14.16 -11.39 -13.29
CA VAL A 247 14.22 -12.48 -14.27
C VAL A 247 14.00 -13.81 -13.56
N ASP A 248 13.48 -14.78 -14.31
CA ASP A 248 13.27 -16.16 -13.82
C ASP A 248 14.59 -16.93 -13.94
N VAL A 249 15.15 -17.32 -12.78
CA VAL A 249 16.49 -17.91 -12.67
C VAL A 249 16.54 -18.90 -11.49
N ASP A 250 17.58 -19.74 -11.45
CA ASP A 250 17.77 -20.71 -10.35
C ASP A 250 18.29 -20.09 -9.05
N ALA A 251 18.82 -18.88 -9.09
CA ALA A 251 19.30 -18.17 -7.91
C ALA A 251 18.17 -17.91 -6.90
N LYS A 252 18.53 -17.92 -5.60
CA LYS A 252 17.65 -17.54 -4.50
C LYS A 252 17.25 -16.08 -4.64
N THR A 253 16.04 -15.83 -5.17
CA THR A 253 15.63 -14.48 -5.53
C THR A 253 14.79 -13.82 -4.44
N ILE A 254 15.21 -12.61 -4.01
CA ILE A 254 14.44 -11.76 -3.10
C ILE A 254 14.13 -10.44 -3.81
N LEU A 255 12.87 -10.25 -4.18
CA LEU A 255 12.37 -9.01 -4.74
C LEU A 255 11.86 -8.09 -3.63
N VAL A 256 12.38 -6.87 -3.54
CA VAL A 256 11.83 -5.82 -2.67
C VAL A 256 11.19 -4.74 -3.53
N THR A 257 9.87 -4.54 -3.39
CA THR A 257 9.16 -3.59 -4.25
C THR A 257 7.90 -3.00 -3.58
N SER A 258 7.36 -1.95 -4.19
CA SER A 258 6.02 -1.45 -3.85
C SER A 258 4.95 -2.39 -4.40
N PRO A 259 3.67 -2.27 -3.97
CA PRO A 259 2.58 -3.15 -4.42
C PRO A 259 2.18 -2.97 -5.90
N ARG A 260 3.03 -2.42 -6.74
CA ARG A 260 2.80 -2.28 -8.17
C ARG A 260 2.81 -3.64 -8.83
N ARG A 261 1.63 -4.10 -9.25
CA ARG A 261 1.41 -5.45 -9.76
C ARG A 261 2.22 -5.77 -11.01
N GLU A 262 2.48 -4.79 -11.86
CA GLU A 262 3.33 -4.91 -13.04
C GLU A 262 4.76 -5.39 -12.76
N ILE A 263 5.28 -5.13 -11.55
CA ILE A 263 6.65 -5.53 -11.17
C ILE A 263 6.69 -6.98 -10.67
N TRP A 264 5.73 -7.39 -9.87
CA TRP A 264 5.84 -8.63 -9.10
C TRP A 264 4.87 -9.75 -9.49
N HIS A 265 3.71 -9.42 -10.11
CA HIS A 265 2.63 -10.39 -10.35
C HIS A 265 3.02 -11.53 -11.27
N ARG A 266 3.83 -11.26 -12.33
CA ARG A 266 4.30 -12.34 -13.22
C ARG A 266 5.22 -13.29 -12.46
N PHE A 267 6.11 -12.75 -11.64
CA PHE A 267 7.07 -13.50 -10.84
C PHE A 267 6.39 -14.33 -9.74
N SER A 268 5.30 -13.85 -9.16
CA SER A 268 4.56 -14.56 -8.11
C SER A 268 3.81 -15.81 -8.59
N LYS A 269 3.71 -16.05 -9.91
CA LYS A 269 3.04 -17.26 -10.46
C LYS A 269 3.90 -18.52 -10.37
N GLY A 270 5.20 -18.37 -10.11
CA GLY A 270 6.12 -19.48 -9.85
C GLY A 270 6.09 -19.95 -8.39
N SER A 271 7.07 -20.78 -8.01
CA SER A 271 7.29 -21.21 -6.62
C SER A 271 7.83 -20.04 -5.78
N CYS A 272 6.93 -19.14 -5.36
CA CYS A 272 7.25 -17.88 -4.72
C CYS A 272 6.37 -17.63 -3.50
N ASP A 273 6.96 -17.11 -2.43
CA ASP A 273 6.24 -16.64 -1.25
C ASP A 273 6.18 -15.10 -1.21
N ILE A 274 5.17 -14.56 -0.55
CA ILE A 274 4.95 -13.11 -0.44
C ILE A 274 4.91 -12.71 1.03
N ARG A 275 5.75 -11.73 1.38
CA ARG A 275 5.76 -11.11 2.71
C ARG A 275 5.65 -9.60 2.58
N TYR A 276 5.26 -8.96 3.66
CA TYR A 276 5.02 -7.53 3.72
C TYR A 276 5.87 -6.87 4.78
N MET A 277 6.47 -5.74 4.44
CA MET A 277 7.17 -4.89 5.41
C MET A 277 6.19 -3.90 6.02
N PRO A 278 6.11 -3.78 7.36
CA PRO A 278 5.20 -2.85 8.02
C PRO A 278 5.63 -1.39 7.83
N VAL A 279 4.66 -0.50 7.87
CA VAL A 279 4.91 0.94 8.03
C VAL A 279 5.63 1.20 9.36
N TRP A 280 6.24 2.37 9.53
CA TRP A 280 6.96 2.73 10.76
C TRP A 280 5.97 3.01 11.89
N SER A 281 6.31 2.57 13.10
CA SER A 281 5.63 3.05 14.29
C SER A 281 6.09 4.47 14.64
N LYS A 282 5.33 5.15 15.48
CA LYS A 282 5.70 6.49 15.97
C LYS A 282 7.00 6.45 16.76
N GLU A 283 7.18 5.43 17.57
CA GLU A 283 8.37 5.20 18.39
C GLU A 283 9.62 4.98 17.52
N GLU A 284 9.51 4.19 16.44
CA GLU A 284 10.61 4.00 15.46
C GLU A 284 11.04 5.34 14.84
N LEU A 285 10.07 6.18 14.44
CA LEU A 285 10.34 7.49 13.84
C LEU A 285 11.07 8.42 14.83
N HIS A 286 10.59 8.48 16.08
CA HIS A 286 11.22 9.27 17.13
C HIS A 286 12.61 8.77 17.49
N PHE A 287 12.83 7.46 17.47
CA PHE A 287 14.13 6.86 17.74
C PHE A 287 15.14 7.15 16.62
N CYS A 288 14.73 6.99 15.36
CA CYS A 288 15.57 7.23 14.19
C CYS A 288 15.93 8.72 13.99
N ARG A 289 15.00 9.62 14.32
CA ARG A 289 15.09 11.07 14.08
C ARG A 289 16.41 11.69 14.56
N PRO A 290 16.78 11.61 15.85
CA PRO A 290 17.99 12.32 16.33
C PRO A 290 19.27 11.81 15.69
N MET A 291 19.31 10.58 15.21
CA MET A 291 20.50 9.96 14.63
C MET A 291 20.71 10.33 13.17
N LEU A 292 19.64 10.34 12.36
CA LEU A 292 19.73 10.53 10.92
C LEU A 292 19.07 11.82 10.41
N PHE A 293 18.19 12.44 11.19
CA PHE A 293 17.42 13.62 10.80
C PHE A 293 17.40 14.67 11.92
N PRO A 294 18.55 15.12 12.44
CA PRO A 294 18.62 16.00 13.61
C PRO A 294 17.92 17.36 13.40
N ASN A 295 17.81 17.81 12.15
CA ASN A 295 17.15 19.07 11.77
C ASN A 295 15.61 18.99 11.81
N VAL A 296 15.02 17.82 11.95
CA VAL A 296 13.57 17.63 12.07
C VAL A 296 13.20 17.64 13.56
N SER A 297 12.34 18.55 14.00
CA SER A 297 11.91 18.59 15.42
C SER A 297 10.99 17.40 15.76
N GLY A 298 10.94 17.01 17.03
CA GLY A 298 10.04 15.97 17.50
C GLY A 298 8.56 16.35 17.30
N GLU A 299 8.22 17.60 17.51
CA GLU A 299 6.87 18.14 17.29
C GLU A 299 6.43 18.05 15.83
N LEU A 300 7.37 18.32 14.90
CA LEU A 300 7.10 18.17 13.48
C LEU A 300 6.85 16.71 13.12
N VAL A 301 7.63 15.76 13.67
CA VAL A 301 7.42 14.32 13.48
C VAL A 301 6.02 13.93 13.95
N GLU A 302 5.58 14.37 15.15
CA GLU A 302 4.22 14.13 15.66
C GLU A 302 3.16 14.65 14.68
N SER A 303 3.29 15.91 14.27
CA SER A 303 2.33 16.55 13.35
C SER A 303 2.25 15.81 12.00
N LEU A 304 3.39 15.42 11.44
CA LEU A 304 3.44 14.71 10.17
C LEU A 304 2.98 13.26 10.29
N TYR A 305 3.27 12.60 11.41
CA TYR A 305 2.75 11.25 11.68
C TYR A 305 1.23 11.22 11.73
N LEU A 306 0.59 12.22 12.36
CA LEU A 306 -0.87 12.35 12.37
C LEU A 306 -1.48 12.51 10.97
N LYS A 307 -0.71 13.00 9.99
CA LYS A 307 -1.15 13.15 8.59
C LYS A 307 -0.79 11.93 7.73
N TRP A 308 0.49 11.53 7.73
CA TRP A 308 1.06 10.55 6.82
C TRP A 308 1.10 9.12 7.39
N GLY A 309 0.83 8.97 8.70
CA GLY A 309 1.11 7.71 9.39
C GLY A 309 2.59 7.34 9.33
N GLY A 310 2.88 6.05 9.23
CA GLY A 310 4.24 5.51 9.31
C GLY A 310 5.05 5.56 8.00
N ILE A 311 4.90 6.58 7.15
CA ILE A 311 5.68 6.72 5.91
C ILE A 311 6.92 7.61 6.16
N ALA A 312 8.02 7.00 6.56
CA ALA A 312 9.27 7.68 6.92
C ALA A 312 9.79 8.66 5.85
N ARG A 313 9.53 8.40 4.57
CA ARG A 313 9.90 9.33 3.49
C ARG A 313 9.33 10.73 3.72
N TYR A 314 8.07 10.85 4.13
CA TYR A 314 7.40 12.14 4.32
C TYR A 314 7.52 12.66 5.74
N VAL A 315 7.62 11.75 6.73
CA VAL A 315 7.71 12.14 8.15
C VAL A 315 9.14 12.52 8.57
N LEU A 316 10.17 11.97 7.90
CA LEU A 316 11.58 12.24 8.20
C LEU A 316 12.30 12.87 6.99
N LYS A 317 12.52 12.11 5.91
CA LYS A 317 13.41 12.54 4.80
C LYS A 317 12.96 13.83 4.12
N HIS A 318 11.65 13.99 3.89
CA HIS A 318 11.06 15.17 3.25
C HIS A 318 10.19 15.99 4.20
N ALA A 319 10.43 15.88 5.51
CA ALA A 319 9.64 16.59 6.52
C ALA A 319 9.60 18.11 6.31
N LEU A 320 10.72 18.68 5.89
CA LEU A 320 10.91 20.13 5.67
C LEU A 320 10.65 20.58 4.22
N VAL A 321 10.25 19.68 3.32
CA VAL A 321 10.05 19.98 1.89
C VAL A 321 8.57 20.16 1.62
N LYS A 322 8.11 21.40 1.54
CA LYS A 322 6.69 21.75 1.39
C LYS A 322 6.03 21.08 0.18
N GLU A 323 6.68 21.09 -0.97
CA GLU A 323 6.17 20.50 -2.21
C GLU A 323 5.90 18.99 -2.08
N GLN A 324 6.69 18.31 -1.25
CA GLN A 324 6.49 16.88 -0.94
C GLN A 324 5.35 16.68 0.06
N GLN A 325 5.14 17.61 0.99
CA GLN A 325 4.01 17.56 1.92
C GLN A 325 2.67 17.78 1.19
N ASP A 326 2.64 18.64 0.18
CA ASP A 326 1.45 18.91 -0.63
C ASP A 326 0.95 17.68 -1.43
N PHE A 327 1.77 16.64 -1.58
CA PHE A 327 1.34 15.41 -2.27
C PHE A 327 0.21 14.67 -1.57
N LEU A 328 0.07 14.81 -0.25
CA LEU A 328 -1.06 14.22 0.46
C LEU A 328 -2.37 14.92 0.10
N ASP A 329 -2.36 16.24 0.13
CA ASP A 329 -3.56 17.03 -0.20
C ASP A 329 -3.96 16.83 -1.66
N LYS A 330 -3.00 16.80 -2.59
CA LYS A 330 -3.26 16.44 -3.99
C LYS A 330 -3.83 15.02 -4.14
N ALA A 331 -3.31 14.05 -3.39
CA ALA A 331 -3.85 12.69 -3.40
C ALA A 331 -5.29 12.65 -2.89
N LEU A 332 -5.59 13.41 -1.83
CA LEU A 332 -6.94 13.57 -1.30
C LEU A 332 -7.88 14.25 -2.29
N GLU A 333 -7.40 15.25 -3.06
CA GLU A 333 -8.19 15.97 -4.06
C GLU A 333 -8.66 15.11 -5.23
N VAL A 334 -7.83 14.17 -5.71
CA VAL A 334 -8.16 13.31 -6.85
C VAL A 334 -8.84 12.01 -6.46
N SER A 335 -8.82 11.64 -5.16
CA SER A 335 -9.41 10.40 -4.68
C SER A 335 -10.93 10.49 -4.67
N ASN A 336 -11.58 9.41 -5.12
CA ASN A 336 -12.98 9.10 -4.87
C ASN A 336 -13.07 7.75 -4.15
N ILE A 337 -14.24 7.41 -3.59
CA ILE A 337 -14.39 6.17 -2.83
C ILE A 337 -14.18 4.94 -3.72
N ASP A 338 -14.59 5.00 -4.98
CA ASP A 338 -14.47 3.90 -5.93
C ASP A 338 -13.00 3.64 -6.23
N SER A 339 -12.20 4.70 -6.50
CA SER A 339 -10.75 4.57 -6.71
C SER A 339 -10.00 4.11 -5.45
N VAL A 340 -10.47 4.49 -4.26
CA VAL A 340 -9.94 4.02 -2.99
C VAL A 340 -10.26 2.53 -2.81
N VAL A 341 -11.50 2.10 -3.05
CA VAL A 341 -11.95 0.70 -2.92
C VAL A 341 -11.35 -0.19 -4.01
N GLU A 342 -11.32 0.26 -5.27
CA GLU A 342 -10.72 -0.47 -6.39
C GLU A 342 -9.22 -0.70 -6.21
N SER A 343 -8.52 0.23 -5.55
CA SER A 343 -7.11 0.07 -5.24
C SER A 343 -6.81 -1.09 -4.30
N PHE A 344 -7.82 -1.62 -3.60
CA PHE A 344 -7.69 -2.74 -2.67
C PHE A 344 -7.90 -4.13 -3.28
N GLY A 345 -8.52 -4.24 -4.44
CA GLY A 345 -8.84 -5.54 -5.03
C GLY A 345 -8.27 -5.79 -6.42
N LYS A 346 -7.93 -4.74 -7.16
CA LYS A 346 -7.62 -4.83 -8.59
C LYS A 346 -6.50 -3.89 -9.05
N SER A 347 -5.48 -3.67 -8.22
CA SER A 347 -4.50 -2.61 -8.48
C SER A 347 -3.51 -2.91 -9.60
N ASP A 348 -3.97 -2.86 -10.83
CA ASP A 348 -3.06 -2.67 -11.97
C ASP A 348 -2.88 -1.17 -12.32
N THR A 349 -3.73 -0.28 -11.78
CA THR A 349 -3.76 1.14 -12.16
C THR A 349 -3.94 2.12 -11.01
N ALA A 350 -4.18 1.67 -9.78
CA ALA A 350 -4.32 2.57 -8.65
C ALA A 350 -2.95 3.12 -8.23
N ALA A 351 -2.59 4.10 -9.00
CA ALA A 351 -1.40 4.90 -8.97
C ALA A 351 -0.97 5.36 -7.56
N ASP A 352 0.20 5.96 -7.49
CA ASP A 352 0.87 6.56 -6.33
C ASP A 352 -0.03 7.31 -5.32
N ALA A 353 -1.19 7.82 -5.75
CA ALA A 353 -2.14 8.53 -4.89
C ALA A 353 -2.75 7.62 -3.82
N SER A 354 -3.27 6.44 -4.20
CA SER A 354 -3.90 5.53 -3.24
C SER A 354 -2.91 4.95 -2.23
N SER A 355 -1.66 4.71 -2.63
CA SER A 355 -0.61 4.21 -1.73
C SER A 355 -0.20 5.23 -0.65
N ARG A 356 -0.54 6.51 -0.81
CA ARG A 356 -0.36 7.57 0.20
C ARG A 356 -1.51 7.65 1.18
N LEU A 357 -2.71 7.23 0.75
CA LEU A 357 -3.94 7.32 1.54
C LEU A 357 -4.21 6.05 2.34
N ILE A 358 -3.63 4.93 1.90
CA ILE A 358 -3.91 3.61 2.45
C ILE A 358 -2.62 2.90 2.84
N HIS A 359 -2.63 2.33 4.02
CA HIS A 359 -1.56 1.49 4.54
C HIS A 359 -1.97 0.02 4.55
N ILE A 360 -1.00 -0.84 4.24
CA ILE A 360 -1.13 -2.28 4.39
C ILE A 360 -0.73 -2.61 5.82
N SER A 361 -1.64 -3.12 6.63
CA SER A 361 -1.26 -3.67 7.93
C SER A 361 -0.55 -5.00 7.74
N VAL A 362 0.34 -5.34 8.67
CA VAL A 362 1.20 -6.52 8.55
C VAL A 362 1.07 -7.33 9.82
N LYS A 363 0.85 -8.64 9.67
CA LYS A 363 0.78 -9.59 10.78
C LYS A 363 2.18 -9.94 11.30
N ASP A 364 2.26 -10.56 12.47
CA ASP A 364 3.53 -10.92 13.12
C ASP A 364 4.42 -11.85 12.28
N ASP A 365 3.82 -12.62 11.37
CA ASP A 365 4.49 -13.52 10.42
C ASP A 365 4.81 -12.87 9.07
N PHE A 366 4.62 -11.56 8.96
CA PHE A 366 4.80 -10.74 7.77
C PHE A 366 3.84 -11.03 6.61
N HIS A 367 2.72 -11.71 6.83
CA HIS A 367 1.63 -11.70 5.85
C HIS A 367 0.83 -10.39 5.91
N SER A 368 0.14 -10.08 4.81
CA SER A 368 -0.77 -8.94 4.80
C SER A 368 -1.90 -9.12 5.81
N GLY A 369 -2.19 -8.05 6.49
CA GLY A 369 -3.43 -7.87 7.23
C GLY A 369 -4.40 -7.00 6.41
N PRO A 370 -5.44 -6.47 7.05
CA PRO A 370 -6.38 -5.57 6.40
C PRO A 370 -5.73 -4.24 6.01
N TYR A 371 -6.34 -3.60 5.03
CA TYR A 371 -5.98 -2.23 4.64
C TYR A 371 -6.56 -1.21 5.63
N LEU A 372 -5.79 -0.16 5.90
CA LEU A 372 -6.15 0.92 6.81
C LEU A 372 -5.98 2.26 6.09
N PHE A 373 -6.74 3.28 6.50
CA PHE A 373 -6.35 4.64 6.13
C PHE A 373 -4.98 4.97 6.72
N ALA A 374 -4.19 5.77 6.00
CA ALA A 374 -2.86 6.16 6.43
C ALA A 374 -2.86 6.84 7.82
N SER A 375 -3.95 7.53 8.14
CA SER A 375 -4.18 8.19 9.42
C SER A 375 -5.67 8.54 9.58
N ASP A 376 -6.06 8.94 10.80
CA ASP A 376 -7.41 9.48 11.06
C ASP A 376 -7.66 10.77 10.28
N TYR A 377 -6.64 11.60 10.08
CA TYR A 377 -6.72 12.79 9.22
C TYR A 377 -7.15 12.43 7.80
N VAL A 378 -6.53 11.41 7.19
CA VAL A 378 -6.88 10.94 5.85
C VAL A 378 -8.31 10.39 5.83
N ALA A 379 -8.67 9.60 6.83
CA ALA A 379 -10.01 9.03 6.96
C ALA A 379 -11.08 10.14 7.05
N ASP A 380 -10.84 11.18 7.86
CA ASP A 380 -11.75 12.32 8.01
C ASP A 380 -11.90 13.11 6.70
N LYS A 381 -10.79 13.38 6.01
CA LYS A 381 -10.82 14.11 4.75
C LYS A 381 -11.53 13.34 3.63
N ILE A 382 -11.28 12.03 3.53
CA ILE A 382 -11.98 11.17 2.56
C ILE A 382 -13.47 11.10 2.91
N TYR A 383 -13.82 10.87 4.17
CA TYR A 383 -15.20 10.83 4.62
C TYR A 383 -15.94 12.14 4.29
N SER A 384 -15.41 13.29 4.70
CA SER A 384 -16.05 14.60 4.46
C SER A 384 -16.27 14.84 2.98
N ARG A 385 -15.25 14.57 2.15
CA ARG A 385 -15.34 14.76 0.70
C ARG A 385 -16.38 13.85 0.05
N VAL A 386 -16.39 12.58 0.42
CA VAL A 386 -17.34 11.61 -0.14
C VAL A 386 -18.76 11.90 0.35
N TYR A 387 -18.92 12.29 1.61
CA TYR A 387 -20.21 12.69 2.18
C TYR A 387 -20.79 13.92 1.47
N GLU A 388 -19.96 14.93 1.18
CA GLU A 388 -20.38 16.15 0.52
C GLU A 388 -20.64 15.98 -0.98
N LYS A 389 -19.77 15.25 -1.69
CA LYS A 389 -19.77 15.19 -3.16
C LYS A 389 -20.38 13.94 -3.76
N ASN A 390 -20.32 12.81 -3.06
CA ASN A 390 -20.70 11.48 -3.57
C ASN A 390 -21.40 10.63 -2.51
N ARG A 391 -22.32 11.19 -1.77
CA ARG A 391 -23.05 10.52 -0.68
C ARG A 391 -23.67 9.18 -1.10
N ASN A 392 -24.20 9.11 -2.33
CA ASN A 392 -24.79 7.88 -2.86
C ASN A 392 -23.75 6.74 -2.98
N ASN A 393 -22.50 7.04 -3.37
CA ASN A 393 -21.43 6.05 -3.45
C ASN A 393 -20.98 5.61 -2.05
N LEU A 394 -20.92 6.55 -1.08
CA LEU A 394 -20.68 6.19 0.31
C LEU A 394 -21.75 5.23 0.83
N ILE A 395 -23.01 5.53 0.60
CA ILE A 395 -24.12 4.68 1.03
C ILE A 395 -24.06 3.31 0.36
N LYS A 396 -23.82 3.24 -0.95
CA LYS A 396 -23.61 1.96 -1.65
C LYS A 396 -22.47 1.15 -1.05
N PHE A 397 -21.35 1.79 -0.75
CA PHE A 397 -20.21 1.14 -0.11
C PHE A 397 -20.54 0.63 1.30
N LEU A 398 -21.22 1.44 2.10
CA LEU A 398 -21.67 1.07 3.45
C LEU A 398 -22.75 -0.03 3.44
N SER A 399 -23.59 -0.06 2.38
CA SER A 399 -24.65 -1.07 2.21
C SER A 399 -24.17 -2.37 1.58
N ALA A 400 -22.95 -2.41 1.02
CA ALA A 400 -22.39 -3.64 0.47
C ALA A 400 -22.23 -4.67 1.60
N ALA A 401 -23.18 -5.62 1.64
CA ALA A 401 -23.42 -6.49 2.79
C ALA A 401 -22.40 -7.60 2.96
N GLU A 402 -21.58 -7.88 1.94
CA GLU A 402 -20.71 -9.04 1.97
C GLU A 402 -19.30 -8.69 2.44
N GLU A 403 -18.75 -9.64 3.16
CA GLU A 403 -17.40 -9.70 3.68
C GLU A 403 -16.37 -9.40 2.57
N ILE A 404 -16.14 -8.13 2.32
CA ILE A 404 -15.03 -7.69 1.47
C ILE A 404 -13.79 -7.75 2.36
N GLY A 405 -13.35 -8.96 2.71
CA GLY A 405 -12.14 -9.33 3.43
C GLY A 405 -11.27 -8.18 3.93
N GLU A 406 -10.32 -7.75 3.11
CA GLU A 406 -9.34 -6.72 3.45
C GLU A 406 -9.92 -5.29 3.57
N THR A 407 -11.10 -5.00 3.00
CA THR A 407 -11.76 -3.69 3.06
C THR A 407 -12.75 -3.53 4.21
N GLY A 408 -13.01 -4.59 4.96
CA GLY A 408 -13.95 -4.58 6.09
C GLY A 408 -13.63 -3.52 7.14
N GLN A 409 -12.36 -3.27 7.43
CA GLN A 409 -11.95 -2.22 8.37
C GLN A 409 -12.21 -0.81 7.82
N LEU A 410 -12.01 -0.56 6.53
CA LEU A 410 -12.35 0.73 5.92
C LEU A 410 -13.85 0.99 5.98
N ARG A 411 -14.67 -0.03 5.71
CA ARG A 411 -16.12 0.04 5.89
C ARG A 411 -16.47 0.42 7.33
N GLY A 412 -15.82 -0.22 8.31
CA GLY A 412 -15.98 0.07 9.73
C GLY A 412 -15.71 1.53 10.07
N ILE A 413 -14.57 2.06 9.67
CA ILE A 413 -14.16 3.45 9.92
C ILE A 413 -15.12 4.45 9.25
N LEU A 414 -15.49 4.24 7.99
CA LEU A 414 -16.42 5.12 7.29
C LEU A 414 -17.83 5.02 7.85
N PHE A 415 -18.28 3.83 8.27
CA PHE A 415 -19.56 3.64 8.93
C PHE A 415 -19.61 4.35 10.28
N GLU A 416 -18.57 4.24 11.11
CA GLU A 416 -18.47 4.95 12.38
C GLU A 416 -18.63 6.47 12.20
N LYS A 417 -17.89 7.07 11.24
CA LYS A 417 -17.99 8.50 10.94
C LYS A 417 -19.39 8.88 10.44
N TYR A 418 -19.99 8.05 9.62
CA TYR A 418 -21.37 8.26 9.13
C TYR A 418 -22.39 8.15 10.28
N ALA A 419 -22.25 7.14 11.14
CA ALA A 419 -23.11 6.92 12.29
C ALA A 419 -23.06 8.11 13.28
N HIS A 420 -21.88 8.64 13.58
CA HIS A 420 -21.72 9.84 14.37
C HIS A 420 -22.50 11.03 13.77
N THR A 421 -22.42 11.22 12.46
CA THR A 421 -23.16 12.30 11.77
C THR A 421 -24.66 12.11 11.88
N VAL A 422 -25.15 10.87 11.74
CA VAL A 422 -26.58 10.56 11.80
C VAL A 422 -27.12 10.68 13.22
N ILE A 423 -26.43 10.13 14.21
CA ILE A 423 -26.85 10.20 15.63
C ILE A 423 -26.86 11.65 16.14
N ALA A 424 -25.85 12.46 15.77
CA ALA A 424 -25.80 13.87 16.15
C ALA A 424 -26.94 14.71 15.55
N LYS A 425 -27.42 14.35 14.36
CA LYS A 425 -28.63 14.97 13.77
C LYS A 425 -29.90 14.65 14.53
N GLY A 426 -29.90 13.57 15.31
CA GLY A 426 -31.09 13.12 16.02
C GLY A 426 -32.16 12.49 15.14
N GLY A 427 -33.34 12.31 15.70
CA GLY A 427 -34.47 11.69 15.02
C GLY A 427 -34.91 10.37 15.63
N SER A 428 -35.54 9.52 14.79
CA SER A 428 -36.17 8.26 15.19
C SER A 428 -35.34 7.07 14.71
N PHE A 429 -34.91 6.20 15.62
CA PHE A 429 -34.03 5.08 15.33
C PHE A 429 -34.67 3.75 15.72
N LYS A 430 -34.58 2.76 14.85
CA LYS A 430 -35.03 1.40 15.15
C LYS A 430 -34.05 0.73 16.10
N ILE A 431 -34.55 0.21 17.22
CA ILE A 431 -33.76 -0.49 18.22
C ILE A 431 -34.36 -1.85 18.56
N ARG A 432 -33.50 -2.76 19.02
CA ARG A 432 -33.91 -4.06 19.57
C ARG A 432 -33.11 -4.35 20.83
N ASP A 433 -33.82 -4.66 21.92
CA ASP A 433 -33.22 -5.13 23.16
C ASP A 433 -32.53 -6.50 22.93
N LEU A 434 -31.24 -6.58 23.23
CA LEU A 434 -30.44 -7.79 22.98
C LEU A 434 -30.67 -8.92 23.99
N ARG A 435 -31.41 -8.67 25.07
CA ARG A 435 -31.78 -9.66 26.07
C ARG A 435 -33.17 -10.25 25.78
N THR A 436 -34.14 -9.40 25.50
CA THR A 436 -35.54 -9.80 25.32
C THR A 436 -35.90 -10.05 23.86
N GLY A 437 -35.14 -9.48 22.91
CA GLY A 437 -35.45 -9.51 21.48
C GLY A 437 -36.54 -8.54 21.04
N SER A 438 -37.12 -7.73 21.98
CA SER A 438 -38.20 -6.80 21.67
C SER A 438 -37.70 -5.61 20.84
N GLU A 439 -38.40 -5.29 19.77
CA GLU A 439 -38.12 -4.14 18.92
C GLU A 439 -38.91 -2.93 19.39
N SER A 440 -38.31 -1.76 19.30
CA SER A 440 -38.92 -0.47 19.64
C SER A 440 -38.22 0.66 18.91
N THR A 441 -38.52 1.90 19.27
CA THR A 441 -37.96 3.09 18.65
C THR A 441 -37.32 3.99 19.69
N LEU A 442 -36.07 4.39 19.46
CA LEU A 442 -35.38 5.42 20.25
C LEU A 442 -35.62 6.79 19.58
N GLN A 443 -36.07 7.76 20.34
CA GLN A 443 -36.18 9.15 19.90
C GLN A 443 -35.04 9.96 20.46
N LEU A 444 -34.25 10.59 19.61
CA LEU A 444 -33.19 11.52 20.01
C LEU A 444 -33.58 12.95 19.61
N PRO A 445 -33.20 13.96 20.42
CA PRO A 445 -33.41 15.36 20.06
C PRO A 445 -32.74 15.68 18.73
N MET A 446 -33.34 16.59 17.97
CA MET A 446 -32.80 17.03 16.68
C MET A 446 -31.62 17.98 16.89
N ASP A 447 -30.62 17.88 15.98
CA ASP A 447 -29.48 18.78 15.89
C ASP A 447 -28.71 18.97 17.21
N LEU A 448 -28.32 17.86 17.81
CA LEU A 448 -27.51 17.85 19.02
C LEU A 448 -26.15 18.52 18.74
N SER A 449 -25.75 19.44 19.61
CA SER A 449 -24.42 20.03 19.55
C SER A 449 -23.35 18.97 19.84
N THR A 450 -22.45 18.73 18.91
CA THR A 450 -21.34 17.79 19.12
C THR A 450 -20.23 18.45 19.95
N LEU A 451 -19.89 17.87 21.10
CA LEU A 451 -18.82 18.29 21.95
C LEU A 451 -17.70 17.25 21.94
N LEU A 452 -16.54 17.66 21.41
CA LEU A 452 -15.32 16.86 21.46
C LEU A 452 -14.62 17.09 22.80
N PHE A 453 -14.27 16.03 23.52
CA PHE A 453 -13.62 16.14 24.83
C PHE A 453 -12.37 15.25 24.93
N SER A 454 -11.39 15.73 25.68
CA SER A 454 -10.15 15.00 25.99
C SER A 454 -10.02 14.66 27.48
N ASN A 455 -10.79 15.31 28.34
CA ASN A 455 -10.80 15.06 29.76
C ASN A 455 -12.21 15.19 30.36
N ASN A 456 -12.42 14.63 31.53
CA ASN A 456 -13.72 14.52 32.18
C ASN A 456 -14.31 15.88 32.61
N SER A 457 -13.49 16.91 32.87
CA SER A 457 -13.97 18.23 33.27
C SER A 457 -14.76 18.96 32.19
N GLN A 458 -14.47 18.65 30.92
CA GLN A 458 -15.18 19.25 29.77
C GLN A 458 -16.62 18.73 29.62
N VAL A 459 -16.98 17.66 30.30
CA VAL A 459 -18.28 16.99 30.19
C VAL A 459 -19.27 17.44 31.30
N GLN A 460 -18.82 18.10 32.35
CA GLN A 460 -19.60 18.25 33.61
C GLN A 460 -20.90 19.03 33.45
N ASP A 461 -20.95 20.14 32.74
CA ASP A 461 -22.09 21.07 32.77
C ASP A 461 -22.94 21.18 31.50
N ALA A 462 -22.55 20.47 30.41
CA ALA A 462 -23.29 20.56 29.17
C ALA A 462 -24.46 19.58 29.12
N THR A 463 -25.65 20.08 28.76
CA THR A 463 -26.86 19.31 28.52
C THR A 463 -27.22 19.35 27.04
N ASN A 464 -27.97 18.37 26.54
CA ASN A 464 -28.39 18.26 25.14
C ASN A 464 -27.21 18.22 24.16
N CYS A 465 -26.09 17.63 24.56
CA CYS A 465 -24.90 17.47 23.74
C CYS A 465 -24.66 16.00 23.40
N TYR A 466 -24.16 15.81 22.20
CA TYR A 466 -23.57 14.56 21.75
C TYR A 466 -22.07 14.60 22.05
N PHE A 467 -21.65 13.85 23.06
CA PHE A 467 -20.26 13.83 23.51
C PHE A 467 -19.45 12.79 22.74
N ARG A 468 -18.33 13.21 22.19
CA ARG A 468 -17.41 12.35 21.47
C ARG A 468 -15.98 12.53 21.99
N PRO A 469 -15.27 11.47 22.41
CA PRO A 469 -13.88 11.57 22.82
C PRO A 469 -12.97 11.91 21.62
N ILE A 470 -11.94 12.74 21.87
CA ILE A 470 -10.94 13.10 20.84
C ILE A 470 -9.98 11.93 20.58
N SER A 471 -9.73 11.11 21.60
CA SER A 471 -8.79 9.99 21.49
C SER A 471 -9.49 8.66 21.76
N ASN A 472 -8.94 7.59 21.16
CA ASN A 472 -9.37 6.20 21.39
C ASN A 472 -9.10 5.70 22.83
N THR A 473 -8.88 6.61 23.80
CA THR A 473 -8.66 6.27 25.22
C THR A 473 -9.92 5.83 25.94
N PHE A 474 -11.09 6.09 25.37
CA PHE A 474 -12.36 5.57 25.88
C PHE A 474 -12.65 4.22 25.23
N GLU A 475 -12.05 3.18 25.78
CA GLU A 475 -12.32 1.83 25.34
C GLU A 475 -13.80 1.47 25.50
N SER A 476 -14.43 0.93 24.47
CA SER A 476 -15.80 0.40 24.45
C SER A 476 -16.94 1.40 24.41
N VAL A 477 -16.69 2.69 24.18
CA VAL A 477 -17.74 3.70 23.93
C VAL A 477 -17.21 4.77 22.98
N ASP A 478 -17.84 4.90 21.81
CA ASP A 478 -17.44 5.90 20.80
C ASP A 478 -18.09 7.26 21.02
N SER A 479 -19.22 7.29 21.75
CA SER A 479 -19.93 8.53 22.10
C SER A 479 -21.02 8.27 23.14
N PHE A 480 -21.53 9.35 23.73
CA PHE A 480 -22.64 9.27 24.66
C PHE A 480 -23.50 10.54 24.65
N ILE A 481 -24.74 10.41 25.13
CA ILE A 481 -25.68 11.50 25.42
C ILE A 481 -26.13 11.36 26.89
N LYS A 482 -26.04 12.46 27.66
CA LYS A 482 -26.55 12.46 29.02
C LYS A 482 -28.07 12.32 29.04
N PRO A 483 -28.64 11.68 30.06
CA PRO A 483 -27.96 11.22 31.28
C PRO A 483 -27.39 9.79 31.19
N ASN A 484 -27.83 8.94 30.22
CA ASN A 484 -27.64 7.49 30.33
C ASN A 484 -27.44 6.74 29.00
N LEU A 485 -27.33 7.43 27.87
CA LEU A 485 -27.23 6.78 26.55
C LEU A 485 -25.75 6.69 26.10
N LEU A 486 -25.28 5.47 25.89
CA LEU A 486 -23.93 5.18 25.39
C LEU A 486 -24.05 4.56 24.01
N PHE A 487 -23.14 4.91 23.08
CA PHE A 487 -23.13 4.42 21.70
C PHE A 487 -21.78 3.83 21.36
N GLN A 488 -21.81 2.64 20.75
CA GLN A 488 -20.66 1.93 20.19
C GLN A 488 -20.95 1.56 18.73
N MET A 489 -20.18 2.12 17.79
CA MET A 489 -20.37 1.90 16.37
C MET A 489 -19.59 0.66 15.93
N THR A 490 -20.23 -0.23 15.16
CA THR A 490 -19.53 -1.42 14.67
C THR A 490 -20.17 -2.01 13.41
N CYS A 491 -19.33 -2.48 12.50
CA CYS A 491 -19.73 -3.36 11.39
C CYS A 491 -19.45 -4.84 11.70
N ALA A 492 -18.74 -5.13 12.79
CA ALA A 492 -18.42 -6.50 13.19
C ALA A 492 -19.64 -7.22 13.75
N LYS A 493 -19.67 -8.55 13.62
CA LYS A 493 -20.70 -9.40 14.24
C LYS A 493 -20.50 -9.52 15.74
N ASP A 494 -19.25 -9.61 16.18
CA ASP A 494 -18.85 -9.72 17.56
C ASP A 494 -18.00 -8.49 17.94
N HIS A 495 -18.41 -7.78 18.99
CA HIS A 495 -17.75 -6.57 19.46
C HIS A 495 -17.73 -6.52 21.00
N PRO A 496 -16.93 -7.40 21.66
CA PRO A 496 -16.89 -7.47 23.12
C PRO A 496 -16.33 -6.16 23.70
N CYS A 497 -16.90 -5.71 24.82
CA CYS A 497 -16.57 -4.45 25.44
C CYS A 497 -15.71 -4.64 26.70
N ARG A 498 -14.65 -3.85 26.86
CA ARG A 498 -13.86 -3.83 28.10
C ARG A 498 -14.64 -3.16 29.23
N GLN A 499 -14.89 -3.89 30.31
CA GLN A 499 -15.67 -3.38 31.42
C GLN A 499 -15.01 -2.18 32.15
N ALA A 500 -13.69 -2.05 32.09
CA ALA A 500 -12.99 -0.91 32.66
C ALA A 500 -13.34 0.41 31.93
N GLY A 501 -13.37 0.38 30.59
CA GLY A 501 -13.79 1.53 29.78
C GLY A 501 -15.25 1.91 30.03
N LEU A 502 -16.16 0.92 30.05
CA LEU A 502 -17.57 1.16 30.36
C LEU A 502 -17.75 1.78 31.76
N ARG A 503 -17.06 1.26 32.79
CA ARG A 503 -17.10 1.83 34.14
C ARG A 503 -16.69 3.29 34.14
N ASN A 504 -15.59 3.63 33.49
CA ASN A 504 -15.10 5.01 33.46
C ASN A 504 -16.14 5.96 32.83
N VAL A 505 -16.83 5.56 31.77
CA VAL A 505 -17.88 6.38 31.17
C VAL A 505 -19.09 6.49 32.08
N LEU A 506 -19.50 5.40 32.73
CA LEU A 506 -20.60 5.43 33.71
C LEU A 506 -20.31 6.35 34.92
N GLU A 507 -19.07 6.39 35.40
CA GLU A 507 -18.62 7.34 36.44
C GLU A 507 -18.72 8.80 35.96
N ILE A 508 -18.33 9.09 34.72
CA ILE A 508 -18.50 10.42 34.09
C ILE A 508 -19.97 10.82 34.00
N LEU A 509 -20.87 9.88 33.74
CA LEU A 509 -22.32 10.09 33.68
C LEU A 509 -22.99 10.15 35.09
N GLY A 510 -22.22 9.99 36.16
CA GLY A 510 -22.74 10.00 37.55
C GLY A 510 -23.44 8.70 37.94
N ASN A 511 -23.08 7.59 37.34
CA ASN A 511 -23.64 6.25 37.57
C ASN A 511 -25.17 6.22 37.49
N PRO A 512 -25.75 6.46 36.30
CA PRO A 512 -27.19 6.50 36.13
C PRO A 512 -27.83 5.16 36.51
N SER A 513 -29.05 5.21 37.03
CA SER A 513 -29.78 4.03 37.52
C SER A 513 -30.20 3.06 36.43
N LYS A 514 -30.33 3.53 35.19
CA LYS A 514 -30.70 2.74 33.99
C LYS A 514 -29.81 3.12 32.84
N PRO A 515 -28.54 2.72 32.81
CA PRO A 515 -27.66 3.00 31.71
C PRO A 515 -27.98 2.09 30.52
N GLU A 516 -27.92 2.66 29.32
CA GLU A 516 -28.25 1.99 28.06
C GLU A 516 -27.08 2.05 27.09
N LEU A 517 -26.65 0.90 26.58
CA LEU A 517 -25.58 0.77 25.60
C LEU A 517 -26.16 0.36 24.26
N TYR A 518 -26.04 1.22 23.28
CA TYR A 518 -26.50 1.02 21.92
C TYR A 518 -25.35 0.65 21.00
N PHE A 519 -25.37 -0.58 20.48
CA PHE A 519 -24.50 -0.97 19.38
C PHE A 519 -25.11 -0.47 18.08
N VAL A 520 -24.53 0.55 17.52
CA VAL A 520 -24.95 1.14 16.24
C VAL A 520 -24.37 0.33 15.11
N VAL A 521 -25.22 -0.33 14.34
CA VAL A 521 -24.79 -1.26 13.28
C VAL A 521 -25.45 -0.90 11.94
N PRO A 522 -24.81 -1.25 10.81
CA PRO A 522 -25.45 -1.11 9.51
C PRO A 522 -26.67 -2.05 9.39
N PRO A 523 -27.65 -1.74 8.51
CA PRO A 523 -28.91 -2.49 8.40
C PRO A 523 -28.75 -4.00 8.21
N ASP A 524 -27.72 -4.42 7.46
CA ASP A 524 -27.43 -5.84 7.20
C ASP A 524 -27.02 -6.61 8.47
N ARG A 525 -26.57 -5.92 9.51
CA ARG A 525 -26.17 -6.53 10.79
C ARG A 525 -27.28 -6.53 11.85
N PHE A 526 -28.27 -5.68 11.74
CA PHE A 526 -29.29 -5.48 12.77
C PHE A 526 -30.01 -6.76 13.21
N ALA A 527 -30.45 -7.58 12.26
CA ALA A 527 -31.21 -8.78 12.58
C ALA A 527 -30.39 -9.88 13.28
N CYS A 528 -29.12 -10.00 12.93
CA CYS A 528 -28.24 -11.06 13.42
C CYS A 528 -27.33 -10.64 14.58
N PHE A 529 -27.34 -9.37 14.99
CA PHE A 529 -26.48 -8.88 16.08
C PHE A 529 -26.98 -9.39 17.44
N THR A 530 -26.07 -9.95 18.23
CA THR A 530 -26.39 -10.59 19.52
C THR A 530 -25.80 -9.81 20.70
N ARG A 531 -26.20 -10.18 21.92
CA ARG A 531 -25.65 -9.62 23.14
C ARG A 531 -24.15 -9.83 23.20
N GLN A 532 -23.42 -8.77 23.51
CA GLN A 532 -21.98 -8.76 23.54
C GLN A 532 -21.40 -9.06 24.92
N SER A 533 -20.29 -9.78 24.95
CA SER A 533 -19.59 -10.14 26.18
C SER A 533 -18.77 -8.95 26.71
N TYR A 534 -18.50 -9.00 28.02
CA TYR A 534 -17.58 -8.07 28.66
C TYR A 534 -16.20 -8.72 28.83
N LEU A 535 -15.13 -7.92 28.63
CA LEU A 535 -13.74 -8.33 28.80
C LEU A 535 -13.15 -7.78 30.08
N GLY A 536 -12.35 -8.60 30.76
CA GLY A 536 -11.51 -8.20 31.87
C GLY A 536 -10.26 -7.41 31.43
N VAL A 537 -9.43 -7.03 32.40
CA VAL A 537 -8.15 -6.34 32.14
C VAL A 537 -7.19 -7.22 31.33
N ASP A 538 -7.28 -8.53 31.51
CA ASP A 538 -6.49 -9.54 30.79
C ASP A 538 -7.02 -9.85 29.38
N GLY A 539 -8.08 -9.17 28.93
CA GLY A 539 -8.71 -9.39 27.62
C GLY A 539 -9.56 -10.65 27.52
N ARG A 540 -9.78 -11.37 28.62
CA ARG A 540 -10.64 -12.58 28.65
C ARG A 540 -12.09 -12.21 28.92
N VAL A 541 -13.01 -13.03 28.43
CA VAL A 541 -14.44 -12.87 28.70
C VAL A 541 -14.71 -13.06 30.20
N VAL A 542 -15.41 -12.10 30.77
CA VAL A 542 -15.81 -12.10 32.19
C VAL A 542 -17.21 -12.71 32.33
N LEU A 543 -17.37 -13.64 33.28
CA LEU A 543 -18.68 -14.18 33.62
C LEU A 543 -19.57 -13.09 34.19
N GLU A 544 -20.88 -13.20 33.98
CA GLU A 544 -21.87 -12.20 34.45
C GLU A 544 -21.81 -11.96 35.97
N THR A 545 -21.52 -12.99 36.74
CA THR A 545 -21.34 -12.92 38.20
C THR A 545 -20.13 -12.07 38.62
N ASN A 546 -19.10 -12.01 37.80
CA ASN A 546 -17.84 -11.30 38.06
C ASN A 546 -17.77 -9.93 37.36
N THR A 547 -18.85 -9.56 36.64
CA THR A 547 -18.94 -8.26 35.99
C THR A 547 -19.07 -7.14 37.04
N ILE A 548 -18.40 -6.00 36.81
CA ILE A 548 -18.48 -4.81 37.69
C ILE A 548 -19.96 -4.40 37.86
N ALA A 549 -20.37 -4.07 39.07
CA ALA A 549 -21.78 -3.84 39.41
C ALA A 549 -22.44 -2.77 38.53
N SER A 550 -21.79 -1.62 38.30
CA SER A 550 -22.30 -0.58 37.39
C SER A 550 -22.45 -1.05 35.94
N VAL A 551 -21.51 -1.84 35.44
CA VAL A 551 -21.53 -2.40 34.08
C VAL A 551 -22.62 -3.48 33.92
N ARG A 552 -22.89 -4.25 34.97
CA ARG A 552 -23.96 -5.25 34.99
C ARG A 552 -25.35 -4.61 34.85
N MET A 553 -25.52 -3.36 35.26
CA MET A 553 -26.77 -2.60 35.15
C MET A 553 -27.05 -2.15 33.69
N LEU A 554 -26.06 -2.20 32.80
CA LEU A 554 -26.23 -1.79 31.39
C LEU A 554 -27.23 -2.68 30.67
N THR A 555 -28.25 -2.07 30.08
CA THR A 555 -29.10 -2.72 29.09
C THR A 555 -28.45 -2.54 27.73
N GLN A 556 -28.24 -3.65 27.02
CA GLN A 556 -27.65 -3.64 25.67
C GLN A 556 -28.74 -3.66 24.60
N PHE A 557 -28.67 -2.72 23.68
CA PHE A 557 -29.52 -2.61 22.51
C PHE A 557 -28.67 -2.69 21.24
N VAL A 558 -29.24 -3.19 20.15
CA VAL A 558 -28.76 -2.91 18.81
C VAL A 558 -29.60 -1.81 18.21
N LEU A 559 -28.95 -0.86 17.54
CA LEU A 559 -29.56 0.29 16.88
C LEU A 559 -29.18 0.30 15.42
N THR A 560 -30.13 0.60 14.55
CA THR A 560 -29.86 0.82 13.12
C THR A 560 -30.68 2.00 12.59
N PHE A 561 -30.28 2.48 11.44
CA PHE A 561 -30.96 3.52 10.68
C PHE A 561 -30.86 3.21 9.19
N GLU A 562 -31.78 3.76 8.42
CA GLU A 562 -31.74 3.61 6.96
C GLU A 562 -30.51 4.34 6.38
N LEU A 563 -29.76 3.64 5.57
CA LEU A 563 -28.69 4.23 4.75
C LEU A 563 -29.37 4.91 3.55
N SER A 564 -29.84 6.14 3.75
CA SER A 564 -30.56 6.92 2.72
C SER A 564 -29.74 8.11 2.24
N SER A 565 -29.98 8.50 1.00
CA SER A 565 -29.35 9.65 0.35
C SER A 565 -30.05 11.00 0.65
N GLN A 566 -31.01 11.03 1.60
CA GLN A 566 -31.71 12.28 1.96
C GLN A 566 -30.84 13.29 2.66
#